data_7e01132fc9caffb63539b8b9afffbc9f
#
_entry.id   7e01132fc9caffb63539b8b9afffbc9f
#
_cell.length_a   1.000
_cell.length_b   1.000
_cell.length_c   1.000
_cell.angle_alpha   90.00
_cell.angle_beta   90.00
_cell.angle_gamma   90.00
#
_symmetry.space_group_name_H-M   'P 1'
#
loop_
_entity.id
_entity.type
_entity.pdbx_description
1 polymer ?
#
loop_
_entity_poly.entity_id
_entity_poly.type
_entity_poly.pdbx_seq_one_letter_code
_entity_poly.pdbx_strand_id
1 'polypeptide(L)'
;MFTYKMNVDAQEWDLFLQNHPQGNLLQSSDWSKIKDTWGNERVGFYKDNQLVGVANILIQPLPLGLSMFYIPRGPVIDYEDKELLKFVLLTLKKLAKKSHAIMVKFDPILFISKGLIGQETVQNSMTLEIVEELKKNKVHWTGLTENMAENIQPRFQANIHKENFSLDQLSKSTRQAIRTARNKGLEVKFGGLDLLDKFSFLMKKTESRKNISLRDKDYYQKLLTTYPNHSFITLSYLDLHNRLKEVEKQLEKNLKTAQKFTDKTKEGKVKDNQQERNRLEEEISFLKGYIDKGDSVVPLSGTLTIEFGKTSENLYAGMNEEFRHYQPAIPTWFETAQHSFERGAETHNMGGIENNLEGGLINFKSKFNPTIEEFVGEFNYPTSSLYFLFNLAYKIRKKLRSR
;
A
#
# COMPACT_ATOMS: atom_id res chain seq x y z
N MET A 1 20.18 29.55 -15.30
CA MET A 1 21.34 28.80 -14.75
C MET A 1 20.86 27.84 -13.67
N PHE A 2 21.32 26.58 -13.67
CA PHE A 2 20.93 25.62 -12.63
C PHE A 2 21.79 25.77 -11.36
N THR A 3 21.14 25.71 -10.20
CA THR A 3 21.76 25.70 -8.87
C THR A 3 21.08 24.65 -7.98
N TYR A 4 21.66 24.33 -6.81
CA TYR A 4 21.00 23.47 -5.82
C TYR A 4 21.14 24.05 -4.42
N LYS A 5 20.17 23.76 -3.56
CA LYS A 5 20.20 24.10 -2.13
C LYS A 5 19.95 22.84 -1.31
N MET A 6 20.69 22.75 -0.19
CA MET A 6 20.47 21.73 0.83
C MET A 6 19.44 22.22 1.83
N ASN A 7 18.70 21.29 2.45
CA ASN A 7 17.77 21.58 3.54
C ASN A 7 16.75 22.66 3.17
N VAL A 8 16.13 22.54 1.99
CA VAL A 8 15.04 23.39 1.54
C VAL A 8 13.94 23.42 2.62
N ASP A 9 13.32 24.57 2.81
CA ASP A 9 12.21 24.74 3.74
C ASP A 9 11.10 23.68 3.48
N ALA A 10 10.54 23.13 4.56
CA ALA A 10 9.58 22.04 4.45
C ALA A 10 8.29 22.46 3.72
N GLN A 11 7.85 23.70 3.90
CA GLN A 11 6.64 24.19 3.28
C GLN A 11 6.84 24.41 1.76
N GLU A 12 7.97 25.05 1.36
CA GLU A 12 8.34 25.18 -0.06
C GLU A 12 8.46 23.80 -0.73
N TRP A 13 9.10 22.85 -0.04
CA TRP A 13 9.31 21.49 -0.48
C TRP A 13 8.01 20.74 -0.73
N ASP A 14 7.13 20.67 0.29
CA ASP A 14 5.90 19.89 0.21
C ASP A 14 4.89 20.54 -0.76
N LEU A 15 4.87 21.88 -0.86
CA LEU A 15 4.06 22.58 -1.85
C LEU A 15 4.48 22.24 -3.28
N PHE A 16 5.79 22.17 -3.56
CA PHE A 16 6.30 21.72 -4.86
C PHE A 16 5.84 20.31 -5.18
N LEU A 17 5.99 19.38 -4.23
CA LEU A 17 5.60 17.97 -4.41
C LEU A 17 4.10 17.80 -4.62
N GLN A 18 3.27 18.51 -3.85
CA GLN A 18 1.81 18.43 -3.94
C GLN A 18 1.26 18.90 -5.30
N ASN A 19 2.00 19.77 -5.98
CA ASN A 19 1.65 20.29 -7.30
C ASN A 19 2.38 19.59 -8.46
N HIS A 20 3.31 18.67 -8.18
CA HIS A 20 4.07 17.97 -9.21
C HIS A 20 3.43 16.61 -9.56
N PRO A 21 3.30 16.23 -10.85
CA PRO A 21 2.68 14.95 -11.25
C PRO A 21 3.34 13.71 -10.65
N GLN A 22 4.63 13.79 -10.32
CA GLN A 22 5.39 12.71 -9.67
C GLN A 22 5.46 12.89 -8.15
N GLY A 23 4.71 13.82 -7.57
CA GLY A 23 4.68 14.03 -6.12
C GLY A 23 4.24 12.77 -5.39
N ASN A 24 4.95 12.38 -4.34
CA ASN A 24 4.69 11.15 -3.60
C ASN A 24 5.04 11.32 -2.11
N LEU A 25 4.29 10.61 -1.26
CA LEU A 25 4.50 10.56 0.19
C LEU A 25 5.95 10.25 0.56
N LEU A 26 6.63 9.35 -0.15
CA LEU A 26 8.00 8.93 0.16
C LEU A 26 9.04 10.03 -0.11
N GLN A 27 8.65 11.07 -0.82
CA GLN A 27 9.45 12.28 -1.04
C GLN A 27 9.06 13.43 -0.10
N SER A 28 7.97 13.32 0.69
CA SER A 28 7.54 14.37 1.61
C SER A 28 8.64 14.75 2.61
N SER A 29 8.60 15.99 3.09
CA SER A 29 9.58 16.51 4.05
C SER A 29 9.64 15.70 5.35
N ASP A 30 8.53 15.10 5.75
CA ASP A 30 8.39 14.33 6.99
C ASP A 30 8.74 12.84 6.85
N TRP A 31 8.87 12.31 5.63
CA TRP A 31 9.16 10.89 5.44
C TRP A 31 10.48 10.44 6.07
N SER A 32 11.48 11.32 6.10
CA SER A 32 12.76 11.04 6.75
C SER A 32 12.63 10.73 8.23
N LYS A 33 11.65 11.32 8.92
CA LYS A 33 11.37 11.07 10.34
C LYS A 33 10.95 9.61 10.59
N ILE A 34 10.33 8.97 9.58
CA ILE A 34 9.95 7.55 9.64
C ILE A 34 11.17 6.64 9.51
N LYS A 35 12.21 7.07 8.78
CA LYS A 35 13.45 6.33 8.51
C LYS A 35 14.62 6.82 9.37
N ASP A 36 14.38 7.11 10.63
CA ASP A 36 15.33 7.72 11.58
C ASP A 36 16.61 6.92 11.85
N THR A 37 16.64 5.63 11.51
CA THR A 37 17.87 4.80 11.57
C THR A 37 18.82 5.04 10.38
N TRP A 38 18.37 5.81 9.38
CA TRP A 38 19.17 6.21 8.23
C TRP A 38 19.43 7.72 8.29
N GLY A 39 20.58 8.16 7.77
CA GLY A 39 20.78 9.58 7.52
C GLY A 39 19.80 10.11 6.47
N ASN A 40 19.59 11.41 6.47
CA ASN A 40 18.72 12.06 5.49
C ASN A 40 19.27 13.40 5.03
N GLU A 41 19.11 13.68 3.74
CA GLU A 41 19.37 14.99 3.14
C GLU A 41 18.25 15.36 2.16
N ARG A 42 17.80 16.61 2.20
CA ARG A 42 16.84 17.17 1.23
C ARG A 42 17.56 18.13 0.30
N VAL A 43 17.47 17.88 -1.00
CA VAL A 43 18.13 18.67 -2.04
C VAL A 43 17.11 19.23 -3.01
N GLY A 44 16.97 20.55 -3.06
CA GLY A 44 16.19 21.26 -4.07
C GLY A 44 17.04 21.70 -5.24
N PHE A 45 16.54 21.53 -6.45
CA PHE A 45 17.18 21.97 -7.69
C PHE A 45 16.43 23.18 -8.22
N TYR A 46 17.18 24.23 -8.59
CA TYR A 46 16.63 25.52 -8.99
C TYR A 46 17.11 25.88 -10.40
N LYS A 47 16.23 26.51 -11.17
CA LYS A 47 16.52 27.17 -12.43
C LYS A 47 16.13 28.64 -12.29
N ASP A 48 17.09 29.53 -12.39
CA ASP A 48 16.87 30.99 -12.27
C ASP A 48 16.08 31.37 -10.98
N ASN A 49 16.48 30.77 -9.85
CA ASN A 49 15.87 30.89 -8.51
C ASN A 49 14.49 30.24 -8.34
N GLN A 50 13.93 29.59 -9.35
CA GLN A 50 12.70 28.82 -9.24
C GLN A 50 13.01 27.35 -8.91
N LEU A 51 12.30 26.75 -7.94
CA LEU A 51 12.42 25.33 -7.62
C LEU A 51 11.83 24.50 -8.77
N VAL A 52 12.64 23.66 -9.39
CA VAL A 52 12.30 22.82 -10.56
C VAL A 52 12.48 21.33 -10.30
N GLY A 53 12.92 20.95 -9.12
CA GLY A 53 13.06 19.55 -8.76
C GLY A 53 13.53 19.37 -7.32
N VAL A 54 13.25 18.18 -6.78
CA VAL A 54 13.61 17.81 -5.40
C VAL A 54 14.08 16.36 -5.30
N ALA A 55 14.93 16.08 -4.32
CA ALA A 55 15.35 14.73 -3.95
C ALA A 55 15.44 14.57 -2.43
N ASN A 56 14.53 13.78 -1.83
CA ASN A 56 14.64 13.33 -0.46
C ASN A 56 15.55 12.10 -0.41
N ILE A 57 16.77 12.26 0.07
CA ILE A 57 17.82 11.26 0.04
C ILE A 57 17.87 10.57 1.40
N LEU A 58 17.63 9.28 1.43
CA LEU A 58 17.88 8.42 2.57
C LEU A 58 19.30 7.85 2.48
N ILE A 59 20.09 8.01 3.52
CA ILE A 59 21.51 7.60 3.54
C ILE A 59 21.62 6.32 4.36
N GLN A 60 21.67 5.18 3.67
CA GLN A 60 21.84 3.90 4.32
C GLN A 60 23.31 3.65 4.66
N PRO A 61 23.65 3.42 5.94
CA PRO A 61 25.00 3.03 6.31
C PRO A 61 25.32 1.63 5.78
N LEU A 62 26.53 1.46 5.28
CA LEU A 62 27.11 0.20 4.83
C LEU A 62 28.37 -0.12 5.67
N PRO A 63 28.86 -1.37 5.67
CA PRO A 63 30.11 -1.72 6.34
C PRO A 63 31.31 -0.85 5.89
N LEU A 64 32.34 -0.78 6.73
CA LEU A 64 33.59 -0.06 6.49
C LEU A 64 33.43 1.46 6.32
N GLY A 65 32.43 2.08 6.96
CA GLY A 65 32.20 3.52 6.87
C GLY A 65 31.66 3.98 5.51
N LEU A 66 31.24 3.07 4.66
CA LEU A 66 30.59 3.37 3.40
C LEU A 66 29.10 3.63 3.59
N SER A 67 28.45 4.20 2.56
CA SER A 67 27.01 4.39 2.55
C SER A 67 26.41 4.13 1.16
N MET A 68 25.08 4.15 1.10
CA MET A 68 24.30 4.16 -0.13
C MET A 68 23.24 5.26 -0.02
N PHE A 69 23.11 6.07 -1.06
CA PHE A 69 21.98 6.97 -1.22
C PHE A 69 20.79 6.21 -1.81
N TYR A 70 19.63 6.36 -1.18
CA TYR A 70 18.38 5.86 -1.73
C TYR A 70 17.34 7.00 -1.82
N ILE A 71 16.77 7.18 -3.00
CA ILE A 71 15.77 8.22 -3.29
C ILE A 71 14.48 7.51 -3.68
N PRO A 72 13.60 7.18 -2.68
CA PRO A 72 12.37 6.45 -2.94
C PRO A 72 11.39 7.31 -3.76
N ARG A 73 10.83 6.75 -4.84
CA ARG A 73 9.88 7.44 -5.73
C ARG A 73 10.36 8.82 -6.22
N GLY A 74 11.67 8.97 -6.37
CA GLY A 74 12.32 10.19 -6.83
C GLY A 74 13.62 9.90 -7.58
N PRO A 75 14.41 10.96 -7.87
CA PRO A 75 14.11 12.38 -7.66
C PRO A 75 12.87 12.84 -8.42
N VAL A 76 12.17 13.84 -7.88
CA VAL A 76 11.00 14.45 -8.54
C VAL A 76 11.48 15.62 -9.37
N ILE A 77 11.52 15.42 -10.69
CA ILE A 77 12.03 16.37 -11.68
C ILE A 77 11.30 16.17 -13.02
N ASP A 78 11.43 17.13 -13.92
CA ASP A 78 11.13 16.90 -15.32
C ASP A 78 12.27 16.06 -15.96
N TYR A 79 12.01 14.78 -16.23
CA TYR A 79 12.97 13.87 -16.86
C TYR A 79 13.18 14.12 -18.36
N GLU A 80 12.32 14.89 -19.00
CA GLU A 80 12.43 15.27 -20.41
C GLU A 80 13.42 16.44 -20.60
N ASP A 81 13.60 17.29 -19.56
CA ASP A 81 14.67 18.32 -19.54
C ASP A 81 16.03 17.64 -19.30
N LYS A 82 16.73 17.31 -20.42
CA LYS A 82 18.03 16.63 -20.39
C LYS A 82 19.12 17.43 -19.67
N GLU A 83 19.05 18.77 -19.71
CA GLU A 83 20.02 19.63 -19.02
C GLU A 83 19.79 19.55 -17.49
N LEU A 84 18.53 19.63 -17.06
CA LEU A 84 18.16 19.43 -15.66
C LEU A 84 18.56 18.03 -15.18
N LEU A 85 18.22 16.99 -15.92
CA LEU A 85 18.56 15.60 -15.59
C LEU A 85 20.06 15.43 -15.39
N LYS A 86 20.87 15.95 -16.33
CA LYS A 86 22.34 15.89 -16.23
C LYS A 86 22.86 16.66 -15.01
N PHE A 87 22.30 17.85 -14.75
CA PHE A 87 22.69 18.66 -13.58
C PHE A 87 22.35 17.94 -12.27
N VAL A 88 21.15 17.35 -12.16
CA VAL A 88 20.70 16.56 -11.01
C VAL A 88 21.64 15.37 -10.76
N LEU A 89 21.93 14.56 -11.78
CA LEU A 89 22.81 13.41 -11.67
C LEU A 89 24.20 13.80 -11.20
N LEU A 90 24.80 14.85 -11.77
CA LEU A 90 26.12 15.33 -11.36
C LEU A 90 26.12 15.83 -9.91
N THR A 91 25.08 16.53 -9.50
CA THR A 91 24.92 17.01 -8.12
C THR A 91 24.78 15.85 -7.14
N LEU A 92 23.90 14.89 -7.42
CA LEU A 92 23.72 13.69 -6.60
C LEU A 92 25.03 12.91 -6.47
N LYS A 93 25.78 12.75 -7.55
CA LYS A 93 27.10 12.09 -7.52
C LYS A 93 28.11 12.84 -6.65
N LYS A 94 28.13 14.17 -6.72
CA LYS A 94 29.01 15.01 -5.88
C LYS A 94 28.67 14.86 -4.40
N LEU A 95 27.36 14.90 -4.06
CA LEU A 95 26.90 14.74 -2.68
C LEU A 95 27.17 13.32 -2.15
N ALA A 96 26.86 12.30 -2.95
CA ALA A 96 27.11 10.91 -2.60
C ALA A 96 28.60 10.65 -2.28
N LYS A 97 29.52 11.20 -3.07
CA LYS A 97 30.97 11.09 -2.79
C LYS A 97 31.36 11.74 -1.44
N LYS A 98 30.77 12.88 -1.08
CA LYS A 98 31.02 13.54 0.21
C LYS A 98 30.58 12.68 1.40
N SER A 99 29.52 11.90 1.23
CA SER A 99 28.97 11.00 2.25
C SER A 99 29.46 9.55 2.13
N HIS A 100 30.60 9.34 1.42
CA HIS A 100 31.17 8.01 1.16
C HIS A 100 30.18 7.00 0.57
N ALA A 101 29.15 7.48 -0.14
CA ALA A 101 28.19 6.61 -0.80
C ALA A 101 28.79 6.02 -2.07
N ILE A 102 28.71 4.69 -2.19
CA ILE A 102 29.24 3.95 -3.35
C ILE A 102 28.32 3.99 -4.56
N MET A 103 27.03 4.31 -4.34
CA MET A 103 26.02 4.48 -5.39
C MET A 103 24.88 5.37 -4.92
N VAL A 104 24.15 5.92 -5.90
CA VAL A 104 22.80 6.47 -5.72
C VAL A 104 21.82 5.50 -6.34
N LYS A 105 20.92 4.93 -5.52
CA LYS A 105 19.78 4.11 -5.96
C LYS A 105 18.54 4.99 -5.98
N PHE A 106 17.68 4.85 -7.01
CA PHE A 106 16.45 5.60 -7.10
C PHE A 106 15.41 4.85 -7.96
N ASP A 107 14.12 5.11 -7.73
CA ASP A 107 12.99 4.46 -8.39
C ASP A 107 11.87 5.47 -8.67
N PRO A 108 12.04 6.35 -9.68
CA PRO A 108 11.15 7.47 -9.94
C PRO A 108 9.76 7.02 -10.37
N ILE A 109 8.77 7.91 -10.24
CA ILE A 109 7.42 7.71 -10.76
C ILE A 109 7.44 7.95 -12.28
N LEU A 110 7.92 6.96 -13.00
CA LEU A 110 7.88 6.88 -14.45
C LEU A 110 7.14 5.60 -14.83
N PHE A 111 6.06 5.73 -15.59
CA PHE A 111 5.20 4.61 -15.95
C PHE A 111 5.62 4.00 -17.29
N ILE A 112 5.76 2.68 -17.33
CA ILE A 112 5.88 1.90 -18.56
C ILE A 112 4.50 1.76 -19.19
N SER A 113 3.49 1.45 -18.36
CA SER A 113 2.11 1.29 -18.83
C SER A 113 1.10 1.64 -17.72
N LYS A 114 -0.11 2.02 -18.15
CA LYS A 114 -1.27 2.22 -17.28
C LYS A 114 -2.52 1.68 -17.98
N GLY A 115 -3.43 1.10 -17.21
CA GLY A 115 -4.72 0.66 -17.73
C GLY A 115 -5.69 0.27 -16.63
N LEU A 116 -6.97 0.51 -16.84
CA LEU A 116 -8.01 -0.01 -15.96
C LEU A 116 -7.98 -1.53 -16.01
N ILE A 117 -8.14 -2.17 -14.84
CA ILE A 117 -8.13 -3.64 -14.75
C ILE A 117 -9.13 -4.26 -15.76
N GLY A 118 -8.65 -5.26 -16.54
CA GLY A 118 -9.46 -5.93 -17.57
C GLY A 118 -9.63 -5.15 -18.88
N GLN A 119 -8.98 -3.99 -19.01
CA GLN A 119 -8.92 -3.22 -20.26
C GLN A 119 -7.50 -3.22 -20.84
N GLU A 120 -7.40 -2.77 -22.09
CA GLU A 120 -6.10 -2.60 -22.75
C GLU A 120 -5.27 -1.53 -22.05
N THR A 121 -3.96 -1.81 -21.87
CA THR A 121 -3.04 -0.88 -21.21
C THR A 121 -2.46 0.11 -22.21
N VAL A 122 -2.35 1.36 -21.81
CA VAL A 122 -1.67 2.40 -22.61
C VAL A 122 -0.18 2.37 -22.27
N GLN A 123 0.64 2.14 -23.29
CA GLN A 123 2.10 2.13 -23.19
C GLN A 123 2.65 3.55 -23.24
N ASN A 124 3.70 3.82 -22.47
CA ASN A 124 4.40 5.10 -22.47
C ASN A 124 5.81 4.95 -23.06
N SER A 125 5.94 5.19 -24.35
CA SER A 125 7.23 5.11 -25.07
C SER A 125 8.27 6.11 -24.56
N MET A 126 7.83 7.30 -24.08
CA MET A 126 8.72 8.33 -23.54
C MET A 126 9.53 7.81 -22.33
N THR A 127 8.94 6.95 -21.50
CA THR A 127 9.67 6.35 -20.38
C THR A 127 10.88 5.53 -20.83
N LEU A 128 10.78 4.80 -21.94
CA LEU A 128 11.92 4.05 -22.47
C LEU A 128 13.00 4.98 -23.05
N GLU A 129 12.63 6.11 -23.65
CA GLU A 129 13.59 7.14 -24.09
C GLU A 129 14.34 7.75 -22.89
N ILE A 130 13.64 8.02 -21.78
CA ILE A 130 14.25 8.47 -20.52
C ILE A 130 15.22 7.41 -19.97
N VAL A 131 14.87 6.12 -20.02
CA VAL A 131 15.76 5.02 -19.64
C VAL A 131 17.07 5.06 -20.46
N GLU A 132 16.98 5.24 -21.77
CA GLU A 132 18.15 5.32 -22.63
C GLU A 132 19.00 6.57 -22.35
N GLU A 133 18.35 7.71 -22.03
CA GLU A 133 19.08 8.91 -21.64
C GLU A 133 19.80 8.74 -20.30
N LEU A 134 19.17 8.09 -19.32
CA LEU A 134 19.83 7.72 -18.05
C LEU A 134 21.04 6.80 -18.27
N LYS A 135 20.92 5.80 -19.17
CA LYS A 135 22.05 4.90 -19.51
C LYS A 135 23.22 5.67 -20.15
N LYS A 136 22.96 6.62 -21.05
CA LYS A 136 23.99 7.49 -21.63
C LYS A 136 24.73 8.27 -20.54
N ASN A 137 24.05 8.64 -19.46
CA ASN A 137 24.62 9.29 -18.27
C ASN A 137 25.24 8.31 -17.27
N LYS A 138 25.52 7.06 -17.67
CA LYS A 138 26.16 6.00 -16.84
C LYS A 138 25.32 5.54 -15.65
N VAL A 139 24.01 5.69 -15.72
CA VAL A 139 23.08 5.10 -14.78
C VAL A 139 22.72 3.70 -15.25
N HIS A 140 22.72 2.73 -14.33
CA HIS A 140 22.38 1.34 -14.61
C HIS A 140 20.91 1.10 -14.28
N TRP A 141 20.10 0.79 -15.28
CA TRP A 141 18.73 0.32 -15.08
C TRP A 141 18.74 -1.15 -14.67
N THR A 142 17.98 -1.53 -13.65
CA THR A 142 17.89 -2.93 -13.18
C THR A 142 17.01 -3.81 -14.06
N GLY A 143 16.27 -3.21 -14.98
CA GLY A 143 15.30 -3.89 -15.84
C GLY A 143 13.94 -4.07 -15.16
N LEU A 144 13.02 -4.67 -15.89
CA LEU A 144 11.70 -5.03 -15.39
C LEU A 144 11.80 -6.39 -14.69
N THR A 145 11.62 -6.37 -13.37
CA THR A 145 11.76 -7.57 -12.53
C THR A 145 10.53 -8.47 -12.64
N GLU A 146 10.73 -9.78 -12.53
CA GLU A 146 9.65 -10.77 -12.54
C GLU A 146 9.08 -11.02 -11.14
N ASN A 147 9.91 -10.86 -10.10
CA ASN A 147 9.49 -11.08 -8.72
C ASN A 147 9.36 -9.74 -7.98
N MET A 148 8.23 -9.51 -7.32
CA MET A 148 7.96 -8.31 -6.54
C MET A 148 9.01 -8.05 -5.43
N ALA A 149 9.60 -9.11 -4.85
CA ALA A 149 10.63 -9.01 -3.82
C ALA A 149 12.01 -8.56 -4.34
N GLU A 150 12.19 -8.40 -5.64
CA GLU A 150 13.45 -7.96 -6.24
C GLU A 150 13.66 -6.46 -6.17
N ASN A 151 12.58 -5.68 -6.08
CA ASN A 151 12.61 -4.22 -5.98
C ASN A 151 12.29 -3.76 -4.56
N ILE A 152 12.78 -2.58 -4.17
CA ILE A 152 12.42 -1.94 -2.91
C ILE A 152 10.98 -1.44 -2.98
N GLN A 153 10.61 -0.80 -4.09
CA GLN A 153 9.23 -0.39 -4.37
C GLN A 153 8.59 -1.34 -5.40
N PRO A 154 7.28 -1.63 -5.26
CA PRO A 154 6.59 -2.49 -6.21
C PRO A 154 6.68 -1.96 -7.64
N ARG A 155 6.93 -2.85 -8.61
CA ARG A 155 6.86 -2.55 -10.04
C ARG A 155 5.44 -2.26 -10.49
N PHE A 156 4.47 -3.06 -10.03
CA PHE A 156 3.07 -2.85 -10.31
C PHE A 156 2.33 -2.38 -9.05
N GLN A 157 1.48 -1.39 -9.21
CA GLN A 157 0.56 -0.92 -8.16
C GLN A 157 -0.87 -0.86 -8.67
N ALA A 158 -1.82 -1.04 -7.76
CA ALA A 158 -3.24 -0.89 -8.01
C ALA A 158 -3.72 0.42 -7.40
N ASN A 159 -4.20 1.33 -8.23
CA ASN A 159 -4.67 2.64 -7.83
C ASN A 159 -6.15 2.83 -8.16
N ILE A 160 -6.91 3.36 -7.23
CA ILE A 160 -8.32 3.73 -7.43
C ILE A 160 -8.37 5.24 -7.66
N HIS A 161 -9.09 5.67 -8.69
CA HIS A 161 -9.34 7.08 -8.98
C HIS A 161 -10.77 7.45 -8.58
N LYS A 162 -10.94 8.61 -7.97
CA LYS A 162 -12.21 9.08 -7.41
C LYS A 162 -13.35 9.10 -8.44
N GLU A 163 -13.06 9.53 -9.69
CA GLU A 163 -14.03 9.60 -10.77
C GLU A 163 -14.56 8.24 -11.21
N ASN A 164 -13.81 7.17 -10.95
CA ASN A 164 -14.14 5.79 -11.33
C ASN A 164 -14.51 4.90 -10.14
N PHE A 165 -14.82 5.50 -8.98
CA PHE A 165 -15.05 4.75 -7.75
C PHE A 165 -16.36 5.14 -7.05
N SER A 166 -17.33 4.28 -7.20
CA SER A 166 -18.57 4.28 -6.41
C SER A 166 -19.07 2.86 -6.20
N LEU A 167 -19.96 2.67 -5.25
CA LEU A 167 -20.51 1.33 -5.00
C LEU A 167 -21.14 0.72 -6.26
N ASP A 168 -21.81 1.53 -7.09
CA ASP A 168 -22.51 1.05 -8.30
C ASP A 168 -21.55 0.65 -9.42
N GLN A 169 -20.34 1.19 -9.45
CA GLN A 169 -19.30 0.84 -10.41
C GLN A 169 -18.58 -0.48 -10.07
N LEU A 170 -18.72 -0.98 -8.83
CA LEU A 170 -18.15 -2.26 -8.44
C LEU A 170 -18.93 -3.45 -9.01
N SER A 171 -18.26 -4.59 -9.16
CA SER A 171 -18.89 -5.82 -9.63
C SER A 171 -20.04 -6.24 -8.72
N LYS A 172 -21.04 -6.97 -9.28
CA LYS A 172 -22.18 -7.50 -8.52
C LYS A 172 -21.72 -8.32 -7.31
N SER A 173 -20.67 -9.13 -7.47
CA SER A 173 -20.13 -9.95 -6.38
C SER A 173 -19.52 -9.12 -5.26
N THR A 174 -18.78 -8.05 -5.59
CA THR A 174 -18.20 -7.13 -4.60
C THR A 174 -19.28 -6.38 -3.84
N ARG A 175 -20.28 -5.85 -4.53
CA ARG A 175 -21.44 -5.19 -3.90
C ARG A 175 -22.18 -6.14 -2.95
N GLN A 176 -22.37 -7.39 -3.39
CA GLN A 176 -23.03 -8.41 -2.56
C GLN A 176 -22.19 -8.73 -1.32
N ALA A 177 -20.86 -8.82 -1.43
CA ALA A 177 -19.98 -9.05 -0.29
C ALA A 177 -20.07 -7.91 0.75
N ILE A 178 -20.06 -6.65 0.30
CA ILE A 178 -20.22 -5.47 1.17
C ILE A 178 -21.58 -5.52 1.87
N ARG A 179 -22.66 -5.76 1.13
CA ARG A 179 -24.02 -5.87 1.69
C ARG A 179 -24.13 -7.00 2.71
N THR A 180 -23.58 -8.17 2.39
CA THR A 180 -23.60 -9.34 3.28
C THR A 180 -22.86 -9.08 4.58
N ALA A 181 -21.67 -8.46 4.50
CA ALA A 181 -20.90 -8.11 5.68
C ALA A 181 -21.67 -7.13 6.59
N ARG A 182 -22.27 -6.07 6.01
CA ARG A 182 -23.11 -5.11 6.74
C ARG A 182 -24.34 -5.78 7.35
N ASN A 183 -25.02 -6.64 6.63
CA ASN A 183 -26.20 -7.40 7.11
C ASN A 183 -25.83 -8.38 8.25
N LYS A 184 -24.58 -8.82 8.31
CA LYS A 184 -24.05 -9.63 9.41
C LYS A 184 -23.62 -8.80 10.62
N GLY A 185 -23.85 -7.48 10.61
CA GLY A 185 -23.53 -6.59 11.73
C GLY A 185 -22.08 -6.10 11.76
N LEU A 186 -21.34 -6.22 10.63
CA LEU A 186 -20.02 -5.61 10.53
C LEU A 186 -20.15 -4.09 10.50
N GLU A 187 -19.46 -3.43 11.41
CA GLU A 187 -19.35 -1.98 11.49
C GLU A 187 -17.94 -1.51 11.12
N VAL A 188 -17.83 -0.29 10.58
CA VAL A 188 -16.55 0.34 10.23
C VAL A 188 -16.36 1.63 11.00
N LYS A 189 -15.14 1.84 11.51
CA LYS A 189 -14.74 3.02 12.28
C LYS A 189 -13.46 3.60 11.71
N PHE A 190 -13.36 4.92 11.72
CA PHE A 190 -12.16 5.66 11.41
C PHE A 190 -11.61 6.29 12.67
N GLY A 191 -10.30 6.29 12.82
CA GLY A 191 -9.62 6.89 13.97
C GLY A 191 -8.11 6.94 13.78
N GLY A 192 -7.40 7.30 14.82
CA GLY A 192 -5.95 7.40 14.85
C GLY A 192 -5.33 6.49 15.91
N LEU A 193 -4.67 7.12 16.89
CA LEU A 193 -4.01 6.41 18.00
C LEU A 193 -5.00 5.61 18.88
N ASP A 194 -6.27 6.01 18.93
CA ASP A 194 -7.33 5.31 19.65
C ASP A 194 -7.64 3.92 19.07
N LEU A 195 -7.33 3.69 17.79
CA LEU A 195 -7.50 2.40 17.12
C LEU A 195 -6.21 1.60 16.97
N LEU A 196 -5.06 2.17 17.39
CA LEU A 196 -3.73 1.60 17.16
C LEU A 196 -3.56 0.20 17.76
N ASP A 197 -4.06 -0.04 18.97
CA ASP A 197 -3.94 -1.35 19.62
C ASP A 197 -4.67 -2.45 18.85
N LYS A 198 -5.90 -2.17 18.41
CA LYS A 198 -6.72 -3.11 17.62
C LYS A 198 -6.12 -3.34 16.24
N PHE A 199 -5.59 -2.30 15.62
CA PHE A 199 -4.88 -2.42 14.34
C PHE A 199 -3.60 -3.25 14.47
N SER A 200 -2.78 -2.99 15.49
CA SER A 200 -1.56 -3.75 15.77
C SER A 200 -1.85 -5.24 16.03
N PHE A 201 -2.94 -5.54 16.74
CA PHE A 201 -3.42 -6.92 16.90
C PHE A 201 -3.70 -7.61 15.54
N LEU A 202 -4.40 -6.93 14.62
CA LEU A 202 -4.67 -7.47 13.27
C LEU A 202 -3.39 -7.68 12.46
N MET A 203 -2.41 -6.78 12.62
CA MET A 203 -1.12 -6.92 11.95
C MET A 203 -0.35 -8.13 12.47
N LYS A 204 -0.32 -8.39 13.79
CA LYS A 204 0.27 -9.58 14.39
C LYS A 204 -0.40 -10.88 13.91
N LYS A 205 -1.74 -10.92 13.84
CA LYS A 205 -2.49 -12.05 13.26
C LYS A 205 -2.08 -12.30 11.80
N THR A 206 -1.91 -11.24 11.01
CA THR A 206 -1.50 -11.32 9.61
C THR A 206 -0.05 -11.80 9.48
N GLU A 207 0.86 -11.32 10.33
CA GLU A 207 2.26 -11.72 10.40
C GLU A 207 2.39 -13.23 10.66
N SER A 208 1.70 -13.72 11.70
CA SER A 208 1.70 -15.14 12.07
C SER A 208 1.15 -16.02 10.94
N ARG A 209 0.03 -15.62 10.31
CA ARG A 209 -0.59 -16.37 9.22
C ARG A 209 0.30 -16.48 7.98
N LYS A 210 0.98 -15.37 7.60
CA LYS A 210 1.80 -15.31 6.40
C LYS A 210 3.24 -15.77 6.63
N ASN A 211 3.62 -16.04 7.87
CA ASN A 211 4.99 -16.33 8.29
C ASN A 211 6.01 -15.31 7.75
N ILE A 212 5.70 -14.03 7.91
CA ILE A 212 6.53 -12.90 7.50
C ILE A 212 6.77 -11.99 8.69
N SER A 213 7.84 -11.19 8.68
CA SER A 213 8.07 -10.15 9.68
C SER A 213 7.48 -8.84 9.18
N LEU A 214 6.56 -8.29 9.95
CA LEU A 214 5.94 -6.98 9.72
C LEU A 214 6.53 -5.93 10.68
N ARG A 215 6.05 -4.70 10.60
CA ARG A 215 6.41 -3.62 11.51
C ARG A 215 5.69 -3.81 12.85
N ASP A 216 6.30 -3.30 13.91
CA ASP A 216 5.72 -3.29 15.25
C ASP A 216 4.74 -2.13 15.48
N LYS A 217 4.12 -2.12 16.64
CA LYS A 217 3.17 -1.07 17.06
C LYS A 217 3.81 0.31 17.08
N ASP A 218 5.08 0.41 17.53
CA ASP A 218 5.78 1.68 17.67
C ASP A 218 6.02 2.34 16.29
N TYR A 219 6.28 1.52 15.29
CA TYR A 219 6.38 2.01 13.92
C TYR A 219 5.04 2.55 13.38
N TYR A 220 3.92 1.87 13.65
CA TYR A 220 2.59 2.38 13.26
C TYR A 220 2.23 3.65 14.03
N GLN A 221 2.55 3.70 15.32
CA GLN A 221 2.39 4.92 16.13
C GLN A 221 3.18 6.07 15.54
N LYS A 222 4.42 5.83 15.15
CA LYS A 222 5.30 6.82 14.53
C LYS A 222 4.70 7.38 13.24
N LEU A 223 4.10 6.54 12.38
CA LEU A 223 3.40 6.99 11.18
C LEU A 223 2.25 7.95 11.53
N LEU A 224 1.39 7.55 12.46
CA LEU A 224 0.23 8.35 12.89
C LEU A 224 0.63 9.68 13.53
N THR A 225 1.70 9.69 14.33
CA THR A 225 2.18 10.91 15.01
C THR A 225 2.98 11.83 14.09
N THR A 226 3.61 11.30 13.05
CA THR A 226 4.31 12.10 12.04
C THR A 226 3.34 12.79 11.08
N TYR A 227 2.19 12.17 10.79
CA TYR A 227 1.16 12.71 9.90
C TYR A 227 -0.20 12.85 10.62
N PRO A 228 -0.31 13.65 11.70
CA PRO A 228 -1.44 13.60 12.63
C PRO A 228 -2.80 13.93 11.99
N ASN A 229 -2.82 14.83 10.99
CA ASN A 229 -4.04 15.23 10.28
C ASN A 229 -4.20 14.58 8.91
N HIS A 230 -3.19 13.82 8.50
CA HIS A 230 -3.07 13.21 7.18
C HIS A 230 -2.86 11.69 7.26
N SER A 231 -3.22 11.10 8.38
CA SER A 231 -3.21 9.64 8.54
C SER A 231 -4.42 9.18 9.33
N PHE A 232 -4.87 7.97 9.03
CA PHE A 232 -5.96 7.34 9.77
C PHE A 232 -5.89 5.82 9.68
N ILE A 233 -6.51 5.17 10.66
CA ILE A 233 -6.81 3.75 10.66
C ILE A 233 -8.29 3.59 10.32
N THR A 234 -8.59 2.74 9.34
CA THR A 234 -9.93 2.18 9.15
C THR A 234 -9.97 0.84 9.82
N LEU A 235 -10.96 0.61 10.67
CA LEU A 235 -11.14 -0.65 11.39
C LEU A 235 -12.56 -1.17 11.22
N SER A 236 -12.70 -2.40 10.70
CA SER A 236 -13.96 -3.12 10.80
C SER A 236 -13.98 -4.00 12.03
N TYR A 237 -15.12 -4.07 12.68
CA TYR A 237 -15.34 -4.83 13.90
C TYR A 237 -16.71 -5.47 13.94
N LEU A 238 -16.88 -6.42 14.84
CA LEU A 238 -18.14 -7.11 15.10
C LEU A 238 -18.45 -7.06 16.59
N ASP A 239 -19.64 -6.59 16.95
CA ASP A 239 -20.22 -6.79 18.27
C ASP A 239 -20.80 -8.21 18.36
N LEU A 240 -20.16 -9.05 19.17
CA LEU A 240 -20.50 -10.47 19.26
C LEU A 240 -21.87 -10.72 19.91
N HIS A 241 -22.24 -9.91 20.90
CA HIS A 241 -23.54 -10.06 21.57
C HIS A 241 -24.70 -9.66 20.68
N ASN A 242 -24.57 -8.55 19.97
CA ASN A 242 -25.56 -8.12 19.00
C ASN A 242 -25.69 -9.15 17.86
N ARG A 243 -24.56 -9.63 17.35
CA ARG A 243 -24.57 -10.66 16.31
C ARG A 243 -25.19 -11.96 16.77
N LEU A 244 -24.85 -12.45 17.96
CA LEU A 244 -25.41 -13.64 18.55
C LEU A 244 -26.95 -13.54 18.65
N LYS A 245 -27.46 -12.44 19.19
CA LYS A 245 -28.89 -12.18 19.28
C LYS A 245 -29.61 -12.24 17.91
N GLU A 246 -29.01 -11.66 16.88
CA GLU A 246 -29.56 -11.69 15.53
C GLU A 246 -29.55 -13.10 14.92
N VAL A 247 -28.50 -13.88 15.16
CA VAL A 247 -28.40 -15.26 14.66
C VAL A 247 -29.39 -16.18 15.39
N GLU A 248 -29.53 -16.04 16.71
CA GLU A 248 -30.52 -16.78 17.50
C GLU A 248 -31.98 -16.50 17.03
N LYS A 249 -32.29 -15.24 16.72
CA LYS A 249 -33.58 -14.84 16.15
C LYS A 249 -33.82 -15.45 14.74
N GLN A 250 -32.75 -15.53 13.93
CA GLN A 250 -32.81 -16.18 12.61
C GLN A 250 -33.03 -17.69 12.76
N LEU A 251 -32.41 -18.34 13.72
CA LEU A 251 -32.61 -19.75 14.04
C LEU A 251 -34.02 -20.01 14.49
N GLU A 252 -34.58 -19.20 15.38
CA GLU A 252 -35.99 -19.31 15.83
C GLU A 252 -36.94 -19.22 14.64
N LYS A 253 -36.76 -18.29 13.72
CA LYS A 253 -37.55 -18.14 12.51
C LYS A 253 -37.43 -19.36 11.58
N ASN A 254 -36.21 -19.92 11.45
CA ASN A 254 -35.97 -21.13 10.66
C ASN A 254 -36.70 -22.33 11.25
N LEU A 255 -36.66 -22.52 12.57
CA LEU A 255 -37.39 -23.58 13.28
C LEU A 255 -38.91 -23.45 13.14
N LYS A 256 -39.45 -22.24 13.29
CA LYS A 256 -40.90 -21.98 13.05
C LYS A 256 -41.30 -22.28 11.59
N THR A 257 -40.36 -22.11 10.64
CA THR A 257 -40.59 -22.45 9.22
C THR A 257 -40.63 -23.97 9.03
N ALA A 258 -39.70 -24.69 9.67
CA ALA A 258 -39.64 -26.14 9.63
C ALA A 258 -40.93 -26.81 10.19
N GLN A 259 -41.49 -26.26 11.26
CA GLN A 259 -42.74 -26.76 11.87
C GLN A 259 -43.96 -26.71 10.92
N LYS A 260 -43.88 -25.87 9.86
CA LYS A 260 -44.95 -25.76 8.85
C LYS A 260 -44.77 -26.73 7.69
N PHE A 261 -43.75 -27.54 7.67
CA PHE A 261 -43.50 -28.52 6.63
C PHE A 261 -44.47 -29.73 6.79
N THR A 262 -44.94 -30.21 5.66
CA THR A 262 -45.83 -31.38 5.56
C THR A 262 -45.26 -32.32 4.51
N ASP A 263 -45.86 -33.51 4.38
CA ASP A 263 -45.44 -34.51 3.36
C ASP A 263 -45.57 -33.97 1.92
N LYS A 264 -46.29 -32.86 1.70
CA LYS A 264 -46.37 -32.18 0.41
C LYS A 264 -45.28 -31.12 0.21
N THR A 265 -44.42 -30.87 1.20
CA THR A 265 -43.33 -29.90 1.08
C THR A 265 -42.26 -30.45 0.17
N LYS A 266 -41.82 -29.65 -0.82
CA LYS A 266 -40.75 -30.04 -1.73
C LYS A 266 -39.47 -30.39 -0.94
N GLU A 267 -38.87 -31.53 -1.23
CA GLU A 267 -37.68 -32.05 -0.55
C GLU A 267 -36.51 -31.03 -0.56
N GLY A 268 -36.28 -30.33 -1.69
CA GLY A 268 -35.25 -29.24 -1.78
C GLY A 268 -35.47 -28.14 -0.73
N LYS A 269 -36.75 -27.74 -0.47
CA LYS A 269 -37.04 -26.72 0.55
C LYS A 269 -36.73 -27.19 1.97
N VAL A 270 -37.01 -28.47 2.24
CA VAL A 270 -36.64 -29.09 3.54
C VAL A 270 -35.15 -29.14 3.72
N LYS A 271 -34.42 -29.57 2.67
CA LYS A 271 -32.96 -29.63 2.66
C LYS A 271 -32.32 -28.25 2.85
N ASP A 272 -32.80 -27.23 2.13
CA ASP A 272 -32.30 -25.84 2.25
C ASP A 272 -32.53 -25.29 3.67
N ASN A 273 -33.68 -25.56 4.26
CA ASN A 273 -33.98 -25.13 5.63
C ASN A 273 -33.06 -25.83 6.65
N GLN A 274 -32.79 -27.12 6.48
CA GLN A 274 -31.88 -27.88 7.35
C GLN A 274 -30.40 -27.36 7.20
N GLN A 275 -29.98 -27.08 5.99
CA GLN A 275 -28.64 -26.51 5.76
C GLN A 275 -28.48 -25.14 6.42
N GLU A 276 -29.52 -24.28 6.29
CA GLU A 276 -29.50 -22.98 6.95
C GLU A 276 -29.53 -23.12 8.48
N ARG A 277 -30.26 -24.06 9.02
CA ARG A 277 -30.28 -24.38 10.46
C ARG A 277 -28.87 -24.75 10.94
N ASN A 278 -28.21 -25.69 10.30
CA ASN A 278 -26.87 -26.13 10.68
C ASN A 278 -25.89 -24.95 10.67
N ARG A 279 -25.93 -24.12 9.61
CA ARG A 279 -25.11 -22.92 9.49
C ARG A 279 -25.32 -21.94 10.65
N LEU A 280 -26.57 -21.72 11.07
CA LEU A 280 -26.90 -20.83 12.18
C LEU A 280 -26.45 -21.40 13.53
N GLU A 281 -26.65 -22.70 13.75
CA GLU A 281 -26.17 -23.39 14.97
C GLU A 281 -24.63 -23.36 15.08
N GLU A 282 -23.90 -23.58 13.98
CA GLU A 282 -22.44 -23.45 13.91
C GLU A 282 -21.99 -22.01 14.23
N GLU A 283 -22.65 -21.00 13.66
CA GLU A 283 -22.31 -19.60 13.91
C GLU A 283 -22.60 -19.20 15.38
N ILE A 284 -23.69 -19.68 15.99
CA ILE A 284 -24.00 -19.49 17.41
C ILE A 284 -22.88 -20.09 18.30
N SER A 285 -22.50 -21.34 18.01
CA SER A 285 -21.40 -22.01 18.74
C SER A 285 -20.09 -21.25 18.62
N PHE A 286 -19.73 -20.80 17.42
CA PHE A 286 -18.56 -19.98 17.16
C PHE A 286 -18.56 -18.68 17.97
N LEU A 287 -19.66 -17.92 17.93
CA LEU A 287 -19.78 -16.65 18.67
C LEU A 287 -19.71 -16.84 20.18
N LYS A 288 -20.43 -17.86 20.71
CA LYS A 288 -20.39 -18.19 22.15
C LYS A 288 -18.98 -18.54 22.61
N GLY A 289 -18.24 -19.29 21.79
CA GLY A 289 -16.84 -19.64 22.13
C GLY A 289 -15.89 -18.45 22.27
N TYR A 290 -16.19 -17.31 21.63
CA TYR A 290 -15.47 -16.03 21.83
C TYR A 290 -15.99 -15.27 23.06
N ILE A 291 -17.31 -15.19 23.20
CA ILE A 291 -17.97 -14.51 24.34
C ILE A 291 -17.53 -15.15 25.66
N ASP A 292 -17.49 -16.47 25.73
CA ASP A 292 -17.07 -17.23 26.92
C ASP A 292 -15.59 -16.99 27.30
N LYS A 293 -14.76 -16.53 26.34
CA LYS A 293 -13.38 -16.09 26.58
C LYS A 293 -13.28 -14.63 27.05
N GLY A 294 -14.40 -13.93 27.12
CA GLY A 294 -14.47 -12.53 27.56
C GLY A 294 -14.48 -11.51 26.41
N ASP A 295 -14.51 -11.95 25.16
CA ASP A 295 -14.57 -11.05 24.02
C ASP A 295 -16.01 -10.51 23.86
N SER A 296 -16.14 -9.19 23.67
CA SER A 296 -17.43 -8.54 23.36
C SER A 296 -17.45 -7.89 22.00
N VAL A 297 -16.35 -7.26 21.61
CA VAL A 297 -16.16 -6.60 20.31
C VAL A 297 -14.83 -7.03 19.70
N VAL A 298 -14.87 -7.67 18.56
CA VAL A 298 -13.67 -8.22 17.90
C VAL A 298 -13.31 -7.40 16.66
N PRO A 299 -12.05 -6.92 16.54
CA PRO A 299 -11.56 -6.32 15.31
C PRO A 299 -11.38 -7.40 14.23
N LEU A 300 -11.92 -7.14 13.04
CA LEU A 300 -11.94 -8.12 11.95
C LEU A 300 -10.94 -7.81 10.84
N SER A 301 -10.87 -6.56 10.40
CA SER A 301 -9.93 -6.09 9.37
C SER A 301 -9.61 -4.62 9.61
N GLY A 302 -8.42 -4.20 9.21
CA GLY A 302 -8.01 -2.82 9.34
C GLY A 302 -6.97 -2.43 8.31
N THR A 303 -6.94 -1.14 8.00
CA THR A 303 -5.95 -0.50 7.13
C THR A 303 -5.35 0.70 7.85
N LEU A 304 -4.09 1.03 7.55
CA LEU A 304 -3.45 2.28 7.93
C LEU A 304 -3.10 3.05 6.67
N THR A 305 -3.67 4.23 6.53
CA THR A 305 -3.58 5.10 5.36
C THR A 305 -2.91 6.42 5.72
N ILE A 306 -2.08 6.93 4.81
CA ILE A 306 -1.50 8.28 4.88
C ILE A 306 -1.87 9.04 3.62
N GLU A 307 -2.24 10.31 3.79
CA GLU A 307 -2.60 11.24 2.73
C GLU A 307 -1.45 12.21 2.47
N PHE A 308 -1.15 12.46 1.21
CA PHE A 308 -0.17 13.46 0.82
C PHE A 308 -0.58 14.11 -0.52
N GLY A 309 -0.77 15.43 -0.51
CA GLY A 309 -1.31 16.16 -1.65
C GLY A 309 -2.69 15.62 -2.05
N LYS A 310 -2.82 15.17 -3.29
CA LYS A 310 -4.06 14.62 -3.84
C LYS A 310 -4.12 13.09 -3.80
N THR A 311 -3.16 12.45 -3.14
CA THR A 311 -3.08 10.99 -3.05
C THR A 311 -3.26 10.50 -1.61
N SER A 312 -3.81 9.33 -1.47
CA SER A 312 -3.79 8.57 -0.22
C SER A 312 -3.13 7.21 -0.45
N GLU A 313 -2.34 6.74 0.49
CA GLU A 313 -1.60 5.50 0.38
C GLU A 313 -1.97 4.53 1.50
N ASN A 314 -2.52 3.38 1.14
CA ASN A 314 -2.79 2.30 2.06
C ASN A 314 -1.50 1.52 2.35
N LEU A 315 -0.76 1.94 3.36
CA LEU A 315 0.58 1.40 3.66
C LEU A 315 0.54 0.02 4.29
N TYR A 316 -0.45 -0.24 5.13
CA TYR A 316 -0.59 -1.49 5.88
C TYR A 316 -2.03 -1.94 5.95
N ALA A 317 -2.24 -3.25 5.89
CA ALA A 317 -3.54 -3.87 6.05
C ALA A 317 -3.42 -5.21 6.77
N GLY A 318 -4.30 -5.45 7.73
CA GLY A 318 -4.37 -6.69 8.49
C GLY A 318 -5.79 -7.23 8.59
N MET A 319 -5.91 -8.54 8.81
CA MET A 319 -7.20 -9.22 8.95
C MET A 319 -7.11 -10.35 9.97
N ASN A 320 -8.17 -10.53 10.74
CA ASN A 320 -8.39 -11.72 11.57
C ASN A 320 -8.99 -12.83 10.70
N GLU A 321 -8.18 -13.82 10.35
CA GLU A 321 -8.56 -14.92 9.45
C GLU A 321 -9.66 -15.82 10.04
N GLU A 322 -9.77 -15.91 11.36
CA GLU A 322 -10.81 -16.69 12.03
C GLU A 322 -12.23 -16.19 11.68
N PHE A 323 -12.35 -14.91 11.36
CA PHE A 323 -13.59 -14.25 10.93
C PHE A 323 -13.71 -14.07 9.40
N ARG A 324 -12.92 -14.78 8.59
CA ARG A 324 -12.91 -14.61 7.12
C ARG A 324 -14.27 -14.81 6.46
N HIS A 325 -15.15 -15.63 7.07
CA HIS A 325 -16.49 -15.92 6.57
C HIS A 325 -17.46 -14.71 6.65
N TYR A 326 -17.07 -13.66 7.38
CA TYR A 326 -17.73 -12.35 7.34
C TYR A 326 -17.24 -11.46 6.18
N GLN A 327 -16.19 -11.87 5.46
CA GLN A 327 -15.56 -11.14 4.35
C GLN A 327 -15.15 -9.69 4.72
N PRO A 328 -14.54 -9.43 5.89
CA PRO A 328 -14.39 -8.09 6.43
C PRO A 328 -13.46 -7.20 5.62
N ALA A 329 -12.50 -7.76 4.89
CA ALA A 329 -11.52 -6.98 4.13
C ALA A 329 -12.16 -6.14 3.01
N ILE A 330 -13.21 -6.67 2.34
CA ILE A 330 -13.84 -5.97 1.21
C ILE A 330 -14.50 -4.65 1.66
N PRO A 331 -15.45 -4.64 2.64
CA PRO A 331 -16.02 -3.39 3.12
C PRO A 331 -14.95 -2.46 3.76
N THR A 332 -13.96 -2.99 4.49
CA THR A 332 -12.90 -2.17 5.09
C THR A 332 -12.14 -1.38 4.02
N TRP A 333 -11.71 -2.03 2.95
CA TRP A 333 -10.97 -1.38 1.87
C TRP A 333 -11.84 -0.41 1.05
N PHE A 334 -13.11 -0.77 0.84
CA PHE A 334 -14.07 0.12 0.18
C PHE A 334 -14.25 1.42 0.99
N GLU A 335 -14.54 1.30 2.28
CA GLU A 335 -14.72 2.44 3.18
C GLU A 335 -13.42 3.27 3.33
N THR A 336 -12.26 2.61 3.34
CA THR A 336 -10.96 3.32 3.37
C THR A 336 -10.80 4.24 2.16
N ALA A 337 -11.04 3.73 0.95
CA ALA A 337 -10.93 4.51 -0.27
C ALA A 337 -11.99 5.63 -0.31
N GLN A 338 -13.23 5.32 0.05
CA GLN A 338 -14.31 6.31 0.09
C GLN A 338 -13.98 7.45 1.07
N HIS A 339 -13.55 7.10 2.28
CA HIS A 339 -13.16 8.09 3.29
C HIS A 339 -11.99 8.97 2.82
N SER A 340 -10.98 8.40 2.15
CA SER A 340 -9.89 9.17 1.54
C SER A 340 -10.42 10.19 0.52
N PHE A 341 -11.36 9.79 -0.33
CA PHE A 341 -11.95 10.69 -1.34
C PHE A 341 -12.83 11.78 -0.73
N GLU A 342 -13.55 11.49 0.34
CA GLU A 342 -14.31 12.48 1.12
C GLU A 342 -13.39 13.51 1.78
N ARG A 343 -12.18 13.10 2.16
CA ARG A 343 -11.15 13.97 2.74
C ARG A 343 -10.35 14.77 1.69
N GLY A 344 -10.58 14.56 0.41
CA GLY A 344 -10.00 15.36 -0.67
C GLY A 344 -8.97 14.65 -1.54
N ALA A 345 -8.66 13.38 -1.30
CA ALA A 345 -7.83 12.61 -2.22
C ALA A 345 -8.53 12.46 -3.58
N GLU A 346 -7.75 12.49 -4.66
CA GLU A 346 -8.20 12.17 -6.02
C GLU A 346 -7.83 10.73 -6.41
N THR A 347 -6.77 10.20 -5.78
CA THR A 347 -6.28 8.83 -6.02
C THR A 347 -6.02 8.13 -4.69
N HIS A 348 -6.43 6.86 -4.59
CA HIS A 348 -6.13 5.97 -3.47
C HIS A 348 -5.24 4.81 -3.93
N ASN A 349 -4.00 4.77 -3.44
CA ASN A 349 -3.05 3.72 -3.74
C ASN A 349 -3.28 2.52 -2.81
N MET A 350 -3.67 1.41 -3.41
CA MET A 350 -3.87 0.14 -2.71
C MET A 350 -2.55 -0.65 -2.49
N GLY A 351 -1.42 -0.12 -2.96
CA GLY A 351 -0.11 -0.76 -2.89
C GLY A 351 0.18 -1.79 -3.98
N GLY A 352 1.31 -2.48 -3.85
CA GLY A 352 1.85 -3.40 -4.85
C GLY A 352 0.99 -4.64 -5.12
N ILE A 353 1.12 -5.17 -6.33
CA ILE A 353 0.57 -6.45 -6.77
C ILE A 353 1.68 -7.31 -7.37
N GLU A 354 1.40 -8.57 -7.63
CA GLU A 354 2.33 -9.52 -8.23
C GLU A 354 2.80 -9.06 -9.62
N ASN A 355 4.09 -9.20 -9.91
CA ASN A 355 4.69 -8.72 -11.16
C ASN A 355 4.26 -9.50 -12.42
N ASN A 356 3.74 -10.71 -12.24
CA ASN A 356 3.15 -11.52 -13.32
C ASN A 356 1.65 -11.25 -13.51
N LEU A 357 1.07 -10.34 -12.72
CA LEU A 357 -0.37 -10.03 -12.67
C LEU A 357 -1.26 -11.24 -12.35
N GLU A 358 -0.70 -12.21 -11.64
CA GLU A 358 -1.38 -13.43 -11.18
C GLU A 358 -1.16 -13.60 -9.68
N GLY A 359 -2.19 -13.96 -8.94
CA GLY A 359 -2.05 -14.23 -7.51
C GLY A 359 -3.12 -13.60 -6.64
N GLY A 360 -2.87 -13.64 -5.34
CA GLY A 360 -3.87 -13.23 -4.33
C GLY A 360 -4.06 -11.73 -4.22
N LEU A 361 -3.00 -10.94 -4.44
CA LEU A 361 -3.08 -9.48 -4.33
C LEU A 361 -3.86 -8.90 -5.50
N ILE A 362 -3.53 -9.26 -6.73
CA ILE A 362 -4.28 -8.80 -7.91
C ILE A 362 -5.73 -9.26 -7.85
N ASN A 363 -6.00 -10.54 -7.50
CA ASN A 363 -7.35 -11.09 -7.38
C ASN A 363 -8.19 -10.37 -6.32
N PHE A 364 -7.59 -9.91 -5.23
CA PHE A 364 -8.28 -9.14 -4.21
C PHE A 364 -8.51 -7.70 -4.67
N LYS A 365 -7.47 -7.02 -5.15
CA LYS A 365 -7.54 -5.60 -5.49
C LYS A 365 -8.39 -5.32 -6.74
N SER A 366 -8.46 -6.27 -7.69
CA SER A 366 -9.33 -6.17 -8.87
C SER A 366 -10.83 -6.01 -8.53
N LYS A 367 -11.25 -6.42 -7.33
CA LYS A 367 -12.62 -6.21 -6.85
C LYS A 367 -13.04 -4.74 -6.73
N PHE A 368 -12.07 -3.84 -6.68
CA PHE A 368 -12.27 -2.39 -6.52
C PHE A 368 -12.09 -1.61 -7.83
N ASN A 369 -12.00 -2.31 -8.96
CA ASN A 369 -11.87 -1.73 -10.30
C ASN A 369 -10.68 -0.75 -10.42
N PRO A 370 -9.45 -1.13 -10.01
CA PRO A 370 -8.31 -0.24 -10.01
C PRO A 370 -7.73 -0.01 -11.40
N THR A 371 -7.05 1.11 -11.56
CA THR A 371 -6.03 1.28 -12.60
C THR A 371 -4.77 0.54 -12.15
N ILE A 372 -4.25 -0.30 -13.02
CA ILE A 372 -2.96 -0.96 -12.83
C ILE A 372 -1.87 -0.09 -13.44
N GLU A 373 -0.88 0.28 -12.63
CA GLU A 373 0.24 1.13 -13.03
C GLU A 373 1.53 0.32 -12.96
N GLU A 374 2.23 0.23 -14.09
CA GLU A 374 3.54 -0.40 -14.19
C GLU A 374 4.62 0.67 -14.19
N PHE A 375 5.47 0.63 -13.19
CA PHE A 375 6.60 1.54 -13.04
C PHE A 375 7.85 1.01 -13.72
N VAL A 376 8.73 1.93 -14.11
CA VAL A 376 10.02 1.63 -14.75
C VAL A 376 10.97 0.81 -13.86
N GLY A 377 10.75 0.80 -12.52
CA GLY A 377 11.59 0.10 -11.55
C GLY A 377 12.79 0.93 -11.09
N GLU A 378 13.90 0.26 -10.80
CA GLU A 378 15.04 0.84 -10.08
C GLU A 378 16.21 1.18 -10.98
N PHE A 379 16.92 2.23 -10.60
CA PHE A 379 18.18 2.66 -11.19
C PHE A 379 19.29 2.69 -10.14
N ASN A 380 20.50 2.35 -10.56
CA ASN A 380 21.72 2.48 -9.77
C ASN A 380 22.71 3.39 -10.50
N TYR A 381 23.11 4.48 -9.85
CA TYR A 381 24.14 5.38 -10.37
C TYR A 381 25.43 5.19 -9.60
N PRO A 382 26.46 4.53 -10.16
CA PRO A 382 27.73 4.29 -9.48
C PRO A 382 28.46 5.60 -9.17
N THR A 383 28.93 5.73 -7.95
CA THR A 383 29.69 6.89 -7.48
C THR A 383 31.15 6.53 -7.16
N SER A 384 31.43 5.24 -6.98
CA SER A 384 32.73 4.65 -6.69
C SER A 384 32.91 3.33 -7.44
N SER A 385 34.15 2.92 -7.70
CA SER A 385 34.49 1.60 -8.23
C SER A 385 34.10 0.47 -7.29
N LEU A 386 33.96 0.73 -5.99
CA LEU A 386 33.51 -0.23 -4.98
C LEU A 386 32.07 -0.70 -5.24
N TYR A 387 31.26 0.06 -5.99
CA TYR A 387 29.93 -0.38 -6.43
C TYR A 387 29.96 -1.74 -7.12
N PHE A 388 30.89 -1.97 -8.01
CA PHE A 388 30.96 -3.23 -8.79
C PHE A 388 31.27 -4.43 -7.90
N LEU A 389 32.18 -4.26 -6.93
CA LEU A 389 32.51 -5.29 -5.93
C LEU A 389 31.31 -5.56 -5.01
N PHE A 390 30.67 -4.52 -4.51
CA PHE A 390 29.48 -4.64 -3.67
C PHE A 390 28.34 -5.33 -4.40
N ASN A 391 28.06 -4.95 -5.65
CA ASN A 391 27.00 -5.53 -6.45
C ASN A 391 27.25 -7.02 -6.75
N LEU A 392 28.51 -7.41 -7.00
CA LEU A 392 28.91 -8.81 -7.17
C LEU A 392 28.68 -9.61 -5.88
N ALA A 393 29.13 -9.10 -4.73
CA ALA A 393 28.93 -9.72 -3.43
C ALA A 393 27.45 -9.85 -3.08
N TYR A 394 26.65 -8.83 -3.36
CA TYR A 394 25.20 -8.85 -3.16
C TYR A 394 24.51 -9.93 -4.03
N LYS A 395 24.86 -10.05 -5.31
CA LYS A 395 24.32 -11.08 -6.21
C LYS A 395 24.69 -12.49 -5.73
N ILE A 396 25.92 -12.71 -5.28
CA ILE A 396 26.37 -14.02 -4.73
C ILE A 396 25.55 -14.35 -3.47
N ARG A 397 25.43 -13.41 -2.53
CA ARG A 397 24.64 -13.60 -1.30
C ARG A 397 23.17 -13.91 -1.58
N LYS A 398 22.55 -13.22 -2.56
CA LYS A 398 21.17 -13.47 -2.99
C LYS A 398 21.02 -14.89 -3.53
N LYS A 399 21.95 -15.34 -4.38
CA LYS A 399 21.96 -16.70 -4.95
C LYS A 399 22.16 -17.79 -3.89
N LEU A 400 22.91 -17.51 -2.83
CA LEU A 400 23.10 -18.44 -1.70
C LEU A 400 21.88 -18.54 -0.78
N ARG A 401 21.08 -17.48 -0.68
CA ARG A 401 19.85 -17.46 0.13
C ARG A 401 18.62 -18.00 -0.60
N SER A 402 18.66 -18.09 -1.91
CA SER A 402 17.58 -18.64 -2.76
C SER A 402 17.71 -20.15 -3.01
N ARG A 403 18.75 -20.77 -2.47
CA ARG A 403 18.96 -22.22 -2.34
C ARG A 403 18.60 -22.70 -0.93
#